data_eaed8b976876efd7ab5aaa5e0cc68910
#
_entry.id   eaed8b976876efd7ab5aaa5e0cc68910
#
_cell.length_a   1.000
_cell.length_b   1.000
_cell.length_c   1.000
_cell.angle_alpha   90.00
_cell.angle_beta   90.00
_cell.angle_gamma   90.00
#
_symmetry.space_group_name_H-M   'P 1'
#
loop_
_entity.id
_entity.type
_entity.pdbx_description
1 polymer ?
#
loop_
_entity_poly.entity_id
_entity_poly.type
_entity_poly.pdbx_seq_one_letter_code
_entity_poly.pdbx_strand_id
1 'polypeptide(L)'
;MAVTMLWWRSAEATRVRKIVRRDGSQILPTPVPFLPRWLGFFGGHTLLIDPPKLTAQVENWAKELGGDYELNIFGRRMVVLTSVADIRRVLTLRPSKFRRGLDSSRTLWVGKQAEVVPSMFFDEGKEWGRSRRLISPNLVGHNVTAMIAYISKIGERLCTRLGEHAESCEAVDARQYFARFTHDIIALAAFGVDVNSTGTTADRPCPSFEAIESTLTILMLNLQMIKKLQWKYLSTLVPWVRRLKKSSQQMGAIVQMATDAARRDGVGDASSTGGDRVFAGTLLRKIVGGPDRSATSNRMKFSDNKVLHEVKGLFLAGTDTTSLALSWAMYYLVKNPVAFARCRAEGLKAAPMSAGMVSTSEQLSQLVFCAAVFREVVRLRTAGPLLIHTSLEDHWTKSGFKIEKGTPVMVLNRFASTSEDNFTRGAEFVPERWIDSERADALLGKSQGDGVERNVRHVDEAFLAFGSGPRVCPGQDLAKAEATTIIAAVCSRFDISLAPDLRFTLGPKAIHLIFKKKEGTNIESKVSK
;
A
#
# COMPACT_ATOMS: atom_id res chain seq x y z
N MET A 1 -29.75 -16.02 -34.26
CA MET A 1 -29.30 -16.63 -33.00
C MET A 1 -28.32 -15.77 -32.20
N ALA A 2 -27.21 -15.26 -32.76
CA ALA A 2 -26.27 -14.39 -32.02
C ALA A 2 -26.92 -13.06 -31.57
N VAL A 3 -27.73 -12.42 -32.42
CA VAL A 3 -28.44 -11.17 -32.10
C VAL A 3 -29.52 -11.37 -31.03
N THR A 4 -30.22 -12.49 -31.06
CA THR A 4 -31.22 -12.85 -30.03
C THR A 4 -30.58 -13.19 -28.68
N MET A 5 -29.42 -13.87 -28.66
CA MET A 5 -28.66 -14.09 -27.43
C MET A 5 -28.09 -12.78 -26.85
N LEU A 6 -27.64 -11.88 -27.70
CA LEU A 6 -27.17 -10.56 -27.29
C LEU A 6 -28.32 -9.71 -26.75
N TRP A 7 -29.50 -9.78 -27.38
CA TRP A 7 -30.69 -9.08 -26.91
C TRP A 7 -31.19 -9.65 -25.58
N TRP A 8 -31.17 -10.97 -25.39
CA TRP A 8 -31.55 -11.63 -24.14
C TRP A 8 -30.58 -11.29 -23.00
N ARG A 9 -29.27 -11.30 -23.26
CA ARG A 9 -28.26 -10.83 -22.28
C ARG A 9 -28.42 -9.36 -21.94
N SER A 10 -28.78 -8.52 -22.90
CA SER A 10 -29.06 -7.09 -22.69
C SER A 10 -30.32 -6.89 -21.83
N ALA A 11 -31.39 -7.65 -22.08
CA ALA A 11 -32.62 -7.60 -21.33
C ALA A 11 -32.42 -8.09 -19.88
N GLU A 12 -31.55 -9.07 -19.67
CA GLU A 12 -31.24 -9.58 -18.33
C GLU A 12 -30.32 -8.62 -17.55
N ALA A 13 -29.38 -7.95 -18.24
CA ALA A 13 -28.50 -6.94 -17.65
C ALA A 13 -29.25 -5.65 -17.28
N THR A 14 -30.40 -5.38 -17.92
CA THR A 14 -31.22 -4.19 -17.67
C THR A 14 -32.43 -4.46 -16.76
N ARG A 15 -32.71 -5.72 -16.40
CA ARG A 15 -33.68 -6.00 -15.36
C ARG A 15 -33.16 -5.42 -14.05
N VAL A 16 -33.83 -4.40 -13.53
CA VAL A 16 -33.71 -3.96 -12.14
C VAL A 16 -34.16 -5.16 -11.30
N ARG A 17 -33.22 -6.01 -10.89
CA ARG A 17 -33.53 -7.15 -10.01
C ARG A 17 -33.90 -6.56 -8.67
N LYS A 18 -35.14 -6.81 -8.25
CA LYS A 18 -35.58 -6.47 -6.90
C LYS A 18 -34.68 -7.24 -5.92
N ILE A 19 -34.01 -6.52 -5.05
CA ILE A 19 -33.24 -7.13 -3.97
C ILE A 19 -34.24 -7.47 -2.89
N VAL A 20 -34.35 -8.77 -2.61
CA VAL A 20 -35.24 -9.28 -1.56
C VAL A 20 -34.42 -9.35 -0.28
N ARG A 21 -34.85 -8.67 0.77
CA ARG A 21 -34.27 -8.81 2.11
C ARG A 21 -34.68 -10.19 2.68
N ARG A 22 -33.98 -10.62 3.73
CA ARG A 22 -34.23 -11.86 4.43
C ARG A 22 -35.63 -11.92 5.04
N ASP A 23 -36.21 -10.77 5.34
CA ASP A 23 -37.58 -10.60 5.83
C ASP A 23 -38.67 -10.60 4.72
N GLY A 24 -38.28 -10.83 3.47
CA GLY A 24 -39.16 -10.79 2.31
C GLY A 24 -39.46 -9.40 1.76
N SER A 25 -39.02 -8.33 2.42
CA SER A 25 -39.17 -6.97 1.92
C SER A 25 -38.32 -6.76 0.67
N GLN A 26 -38.87 -6.04 -0.31
CA GLN A 26 -38.17 -5.74 -1.56
C GLN A 26 -37.49 -4.35 -1.46
N ILE A 27 -36.20 -4.30 -1.67
CA ILE A 27 -35.50 -3.05 -1.88
C ILE A 27 -35.29 -2.88 -3.38
N LEU A 28 -35.76 -1.78 -3.92
CA LEU A 28 -35.30 -1.33 -5.22
C LEU A 28 -33.88 -0.81 -5.01
N PRO A 29 -32.87 -1.39 -5.69
CA PRO A 29 -31.54 -0.76 -5.69
C PRO A 29 -31.74 0.66 -6.20
N THR A 30 -31.31 1.64 -5.43
CA THR A 30 -31.33 3.02 -5.88
C THR A 30 -30.48 3.09 -7.15
N PRO A 31 -31.05 3.48 -8.30
CA PRO A 31 -30.30 3.44 -9.54
C PRO A 31 -29.18 4.47 -9.45
N VAL A 32 -27.93 4.03 -9.62
CA VAL A 32 -26.86 4.91 -10.06
C VAL A 32 -27.40 5.66 -11.30
N PRO A 33 -27.04 6.95 -11.52
CA PRO A 33 -27.67 7.82 -12.49
C PRO A 33 -28.12 7.09 -13.75
N PHE A 34 -29.39 7.22 -14.03
CA PHE A 34 -30.11 6.50 -15.08
C PHE A 34 -29.33 6.48 -16.38
N LEU A 35 -28.82 5.31 -16.72
CA LEU A 35 -28.33 5.05 -18.06
C LEU A 35 -29.47 4.53 -18.92
N PRO A 36 -29.75 5.12 -20.10
CA PRO A 36 -30.68 4.55 -21.04
C PRO A 36 -30.39 3.05 -21.25
N ARG A 37 -31.42 2.19 -21.28
CA ARG A 37 -31.28 0.73 -21.36
C ARG A 37 -30.36 0.26 -22.49
N TRP A 38 -30.28 0.99 -23.61
CA TRP A 38 -29.41 0.66 -24.73
C TRP A 38 -27.93 0.90 -24.44
N LEU A 39 -27.54 1.79 -23.50
CA LEU A 39 -26.16 1.98 -23.08
C LEU A 39 -25.63 0.84 -22.21
N GLY A 40 -26.51 0.06 -21.59
CA GLY A 40 -26.12 -1.20 -20.90
C GLY A 40 -25.45 -2.19 -21.84
N PHE A 41 -25.85 -2.19 -23.13
CA PHE A 41 -25.23 -2.99 -24.18
C PHE A 41 -23.77 -2.56 -24.49
N PHE A 42 -23.46 -1.27 -24.42
CA PHE A 42 -22.14 -0.72 -24.73
C PHE A 42 -21.19 -0.61 -23.53
N GLY A 43 -21.56 -1.13 -22.36
CA GLY A 43 -20.65 -1.16 -21.21
C GLY A 43 -21.24 -0.68 -19.89
N GLY A 44 -22.51 -0.26 -19.86
CA GLY A 44 -23.19 0.16 -18.63
C GLY A 44 -22.48 1.31 -17.94
N HIS A 45 -22.44 1.28 -16.60
CA HIS A 45 -21.76 2.30 -15.80
C HIS A 45 -20.27 2.44 -16.09
N THR A 46 -19.68 1.48 -16.81
CA THR A 46 -18.27 1.55 -17.25
C THR A 46 -18.00 2.79 -18.09
N LEU A 47 -18.99 3.28 -18.84
CA LEU A 47 -18.85 4.49 -19.66
C LEU A 47 -18.77 5.75 -18.82
N LEU A 48 -19.38 5.75 -17.62
CA LEU A 48 -19.38 6.88 -16.69
C LEU A 48 -18.14 6.93 -15.81
N ILE A 49 -17.41 5.81 -15.70
CA ILE A 49 -16.26 5.75 -14.82
C ILE A 49 -15.03 6.37 -15.50
N ASP A 50 -14.52 7.44 -14.94
CA ASP A 50 -13.19 7.96 -15.25
C ASP A 50 -12.15 7.22 -14.39
N PRO A 51 -11.26 6.39 -15.00
CA PRO A 51 -10.34 5.55 -14.21
C PRO A 51 -9.49 6.31 -13.20
N PRO A 52 -8.91 7.48 -13.51
CA PRO A 52 -8.17 8.28 -12.53
C PRO A 52 -9.03 8.77 -11.36
N LYS A 53 -10.33 8.89 -11.55
CA LYS A 53 -11.30 9.38 -10.56
C LYS A 53 -12.18 8.27 -9.97
N LEU A 54 -11.95 7.01 -10.34
CA LEU A 54 -12.80 5.87 -9.95
C LEU A 54 -13.12 5.88 -8.46
N THR A 55 -12.11 6.00 -7.61
CA THR A 55 -12.31 5.94 -6.15
C THR A 55 -13.23 7.07 -5.66
N ALA A 56 -12.96 8.31 -6.06
CA ALA A 56 -13.79 9.44 -5.67
C ALA A 56 -15.23 9.31 -6.19
N GLN A 57 -15.37 8.80 -7.40
CA GLN A 57 -16.67 8.65 -8.05
C GLN A 57 -17.54 7.60 -7.35
N VAL A 58 -16.98 6.42 -7.02
CA VAL A 58 -17.74 5.37 -6.31
C VAL A 58 -18.05 5.77 -4.87
N GLU A 59 -17.19 6.54 -4.22
CA GLU A 59 -17.45 7.08 -2.88
C GLU A 59 -18.51 8.19 -2.89
N ASN A 60 -18.54 9.03 -3.92
CA ASN A 60 -19.60 10.03 -4.07
C ASN A 60 -20.96 9.35 -4.28
N TRP A 61 -21.02 8.32 -5.13
CA TRP A 61 -22.26 7.54 -5.28
C TRP A 61 -22.68 6.87 -3.96
N ALA A 62 -21.73 6.39 -3.15
CA ALA A 62 -22.03 5.84 -1.83
C ALA A 62 -22.67 6.87 -0.90
N LYS A 63 -22.19 8.12 -0.94
CA LYS A 63 -22.77 9.24 -0.17
C LYS A 63 -24.17 9.63 -0.67
N GLU A 64 -24.32 9.75 -1.98
CA GLU A 64 -25.59 10.14 -2.62
C GLU A 64 -26.69 9.08 -2.40
N LEU A 65 -26.31 7.80 -2.42
CA LEU A 65 -27.24 6.68 -2.29
C LEU A 65 -27.45 6.24 -0.83
N GLY A 66 -26.65 6.75 0.10
CA GLY A 66 -26.82 6.50 1.53
C GLY A 66 -26.45 5.10 2.00
N GLY A 67 -25.55 4.38 1.30
CA GLY A 67 -25.11 3.06 1.74
C GLY A 67 -24.68 2.12 0.62
N ASP A 68 -24.91 0.82 0.81
CA ASP A 68 -24.57 -0.23 -0.16
C ASP A 68 -25.41 -0.08 -1.43
N TYR A 69 -24.79 -0.32 -2.59
CA TYR A 69 -25.45 -0.15 -3.89
C TYR A 69 -24.92 -1.10 -4.96
N GLU A 70 -25.50 -1.06 -6.14
CA GLU A 70 -25.13 -1.91 -7.27
C GLU A 70 -24.62 -1.11 -8.46
N LEU A 71 -23.62 -1.67 -9.12
CA LEU A 71 -23.09 -1.18 -10.39
C LEU A 71 -23.28 -2.25 -11.47
N ASN A 72 -23.49 -1.81 -12.69
CA ASN A 72 -23.36 -2.64 -13.87
C ASN A 72 -22.02 -2.34 -14.56
N ILE A 73 -21.08 -3.26 -14.47
CA ILE A 73 -19.75 -3.13 -15.06
C ILE A 73 -19.59 -4.13 -16.20
N PHE A 74 -19.53 -3.66 -17.44
CA PHE A 74 -19.48 -4.51 -18.64
C PHE A 74 -20.61 -5.56 -18.71
N GLY A 75 -21.83 -5.18 -18.40
CA GLY A 75 -22.96 -6.09 -18.38
C GLY A 75 -23.02 -7.06 -17.18
N ARG A 76 -22.07 -6.93 -16.24
CA ARG A 76 -22.07 -7.74 -15.01
C ARG A 76 -22.50 -6.89 -13.81
N ARG A 77 -23.42 -7.45 -13.04
CA ARG A 77 -23.80 -6.91 -11.73
C ARG A 77 -22.60 -6.92 -10.79
N MET A 78 -22.33 -5.84 -10.11
CA MET A 78 -21.33 -5.70 -9.05
C MET A 78 -22.00 -5.08 -7.83
N VAL A 79 -21.84 -5.68 -6.66
CA VAL A 79 -22.31 -5.13 -5.39
C VAL A 79 -21.21 -4.28 -4.78
N VAL A 80 -21.54 -3.08 -4.33
CA VAL A 80 -20.61 -2.17 -3.64
C VAL A 80 -21.02 -2.09 -2.18
N LEU A 81 -20.09 -2.42 -1.29
CA LEU A 81 -20.28 -2.43 0.15
C LEU A 81 -19.58 -1.26 0.80
N THR A 82 -20.30 -0.56 1.66
CA THR A 82 -19.86 0.63 2.41
C THR A 82 -19.87 0.40 3.91
N SER A 83 -20.73 -0.50 4.39
CA SER A 83 -20.87 -0.87 5.78
C SER A 83 -19.62 -1.58 6.31
N VAL A 84 -19.05 -1.12 7.41
CA VAL A 84 -17.89 -1.75 8.09
C VAL A 84 -18.16 -3.24 8.36
N ALA A 85 -19.36 -3.56 8.82
CA ALA A 85 -19.71 -4.93 9.18
C ALA A 85 -19.70 -5.88 7.98
N ASP A 86 -20.22 -5.45 6.82
CA ASP A 86 -20.24 -6.26 5.61
C ASP A 86 -18.88 -6.30 4.92
N ILE A 87 -18.14 -5.18 4.90
CA ILE A 87 -16.77 -5.12 4.42
C ILE A 87 -15.90 -6.11 5.22
N ARG A 88 -15.92 -6.05 6.55
CA ARG A 88 -15.13 -6.96 7.40
C ARG A 88 -15.55 -8.42 7.20
N ARG A 89 -16.83 -8.69 7.04
CA ARG A 89 -17.32 -10.04 6.75
C ARG A 89 -16.71 -10.58 5.45
N VAL A 90 -16.74 -9.80 4.35
CA VAL A 90 -16.09 -10.20 3.09
C VAL A 90 -14.60 -10.43 3.30
N LEU A 91 -13.90 -9.51 3.99
CA LEU A 91 -12.46 -9.59 4.22
C LEU A 91 -12.08 -10.77 5.12
N THR A 92 -12.90 -11.13 6.11
CA THR A 92 -12.65 -12.24 7.04
C THR A 92 -12.93 -13.60 6.39
N LEU A 93 -13.94 -13.70 5.54
CA LEU A 93 -14.31 -14.94 4.85
C LEU A 93 -13.42 -15.27 3.63
N ARG A 94 -12.38 -14.48 3.38
CA ARG A 94 -11.33 -14.79 2.38
C ARG A 94 -10.30 -15.77 2.94
N PRO A 95 -9.73 -16.67 2.17
CA PRO A 95 -10.06 -16.97 0.76
C PRO A 95 -11.17 -18.00 0.58
N SER A 96 -11.78 -18.49 1.67
CA SER A 96 -12.69 -19.64 1.63
C SER A 96 -13.98 -19.37 0.84
N LYS A 97 -14.59 -18.19 1.05
CA LYS A 97 -15.90 -17.83 0.47
C LYS A 97 -15.84 -16.66 -0.51
N PHE A 98 -14.76 -15.90 -0.50
CA PHE A 98 -14.48 -14.82 -1.43
C PHE A 98 -13.07 -14.94 -1.98
N ARG A 99 -12.90 -14.89 -3.29
CA ARG A 99 -11.60 -14.79 -3.92
C ARG A 99 -11.29 -13.34 -4.33
N ARG A 100 -10.02 -13.02 -4.50
CA ARG A 100 -9.57 -11.69 -4.92
C ARG A 100 -9.88 -11.44 -6.39
N GLY A 101 -10.25 -10.19 -6.69
CA GLY A 101 -10.40 -9.68 -8.05
C GLY A 101 -11.73 -10.01 -8.72
N LEU A 102 -11.95 -9.33 -9.83
CA LEU A 102 -12.90 -9.75 -10.86
C LEU A 102 -12.38 -11.05 -11.45
N ASP A 103 -13.26 -11.92 -11.90
CA ASP A 103 -12.90 -13.19 -12.55
C ASP A 103 -11.85 -12.93 -13.64
N SER A 104 -10.60 -13.30 -13.34
CA SER A 104 -9.50 -12.37 -13.51
C SER A 104 -8.50 -12.88 -14.53
N SER A 105 -9.00 -13.46 -15.60
CA SER A 105 -8.10 -13.83 -16.70
C SER A 105 -7.26 -12.64 -17.22
N ARG A 106 -7.75 -11.41 -17.06
CA ARG A 106 -7.08 -10.18 -17.52
C ARG A 106 -6.08 -9.61 -16.53
N THR A 107 -6.45 -9.45 -15.25
CA THR A 107 -5.53 -8.98 -14.22
C THR A 107 -4.40 -10.00 -14.02
N LEU A 108 -4.73 -11.29 -14.03
CA LEU A 108 -3.74 -12.37 -14.01
C LEU A 108 -2.85 -12.35 -15.23
N TRP A 109 -3.39 -12.01 -16.41
CA TRP A 109 -2.58 -11.92 -17.62
C TRP A 109 -1.54 -10.80 -17.52
N VAL A 110 -1.91 -9.59 -17.08
CA VAL A 110 -0.96 -8.49 -16.86
C VAL A 110 0.08 -8.88 -15.81
N GLY A 111 -0.35 -9.45 -14.71
CA GLY A 111 0.55 -9.93 -13.65
C GLY A 111 1.52 -11.02 -14.14
N LYS A 112 1.09 -11.90 -15.05
CA LYS A 112 1.95 -12.89 -15.72
C LYS A 112 2.98 -12.22 -16.62
N GLN A 113 2.60 -11.18 -17.39
CA GLN A 113 3.55 -10.43 -18.22
C GLN A 113 4.60 -9.69 -17.37
N ALA A 114 4.22 -9.23 -16.17
CA ALA A 114 5.11 -8.62 -15.20
C ALA A 114 5.91 -9.64 -14.38
N GLU A 115 5.64 -10.93 -14.56
CA GLU A 115 6.23 -12.02 -13.75
C GLU A 115 6.09 -11.79 -12.23
N VAL A 116 4.96 -11.20 -11.80
CA VAL A 116 4.57 -11.10 -10.39
C VAL A 116 3.50 -12.12 -10.01
N VAL A 117 3.08 -12.94 -10.95
CA VAL A 117 2.13 -14.04 -10.79
C VAL A 117 2.79 -15.33 -11.24
N PRO A 118 2.77 -16.36 -10.40
CA PRO A 118 2.10 -16.48 -9.11
C PRO A 118 2.91 -15.92 -7.93
N SER A 119 2.30 -15.09 -7.09
CA SER A 119 2.91 -14.63 -5.83
C SER A 119 1.82 -14.55 -4.73
N MET A 120 2.23 -14.41 -3.48
CA MET A 120 1.32 -14.29 -2.33
C MET A 120 0.24 -13.22 -2.53
N PHE A 121 0.55 -12.17 -3.30
CA PHE A 121 -0.41 -11.12 -3.60
C PHE A 121 -1.56 -11.61 -4.49
N PHE A 122 -1.29 -12.50 -5.45
CA PHE A 122 -2.25 -12.98 -6.44
C PHE A 122 -2.75 -14.40 -6.18
N ASP A 123 -2.00 -15.20 -5.43
CA ASP A 123 -2.34 -16.59 -5.15
C ASP A 123 -3.60 -16.74 -4.31
N GLU A 124 -4.26 -17.87 -4.46
CA GLU A 124 -5.45 -18.28 -3.71
C GLU A 124 -5.24 -19.66 -3.07
N GLY A 125 -6.12 -20.02 -2.14
CA GLY A 125 -6.17 -21.35 -1.53
C GLY A 125 -4.86 -21.79 -0.87
N LYS A 126 -4.43 -23.02 -1.18
CA LYS A 126 -3.27 -23.68 -0.55
C LYS A 126 -1.95 -22.96 -0.87
N GLU A 127 -1.77 -22.49 -2.09
CA GLU A 127 -0.54 -21.79 -2.52
C GLU A 127 -0.39 -20.47 -1.80
N TRP A 128 -1.46 -19.68 -1.70
CA TRP A 128 -1.46 -18.48 -0.86
C TRP A 128 -1.10 -18.79 0.60
N GLY A 129 -1.72 -19.82 1.19
CA GLY A 129 -1.47 -20.22 2.58
C GLY A 129 -0.01 -20.64 2.81
N ARG A 130 0.61 -21.28 1.82
CA ARG A 130 2.03 -21.65 1.85
C ARG A 130 2.93 -20.43 1.84
N SER A 131 2.74 -19.52 0.88
CA SER A 131 3.51 -18.27 0.77
C SER A 131 3.31 -17.41 2.02
N ARG A 132 2.07 -17.29 2.51
CA ARG A 132 1.74 -16.50 3.70
C ARG A 132 2.50 -16.98 4.94
N ARG A 133 2.52 -18.29 5.20
CA ARG A 133 3.23 -18.86 6.35
C ARG A 133 4.75 -18.67 6.29
N LEU A 134 5.33 -18.66 5.10
CA LEU A 134 6.78 -18.46 4.94
C LEU A 134 7.19 -16.99 5.01
N ILE A 135 6.40 -16.09 4.45
CA ILE A 135 6.78 -14.68 4.27
C ILE A 135 6.41 -13.83 5.48
N SER A 136 5.14 -13.94 5.96
CA SER A 136 4.60 -12.99 6.95
C SER A 136 5.37 -12.94 8.27
N PRO A 137 5.86 -14.04 8.85
CA PRO A 137 6.59 -13.97 10.12
C PRO A 137 7.86 -13.11 10.08
N ASN A 138 8.42 -12.88 8.88
CA ASN A 138 9.63 -12.07 8.72
C ASN A 138 9.35 -10.56 8.65
N LEU A 139 8.10 -10.17 8.54
CA LEU A 139 7.68 -8.77 8.39
C LEU A 139 6.96 -8.23 9.62
N VAL A 140 7.01 -8.94 10.76
CA VAL A 140 6.30 -8.58 11.99
C VAL A 140 7.20 -8.72 13.23
N GLY A 141 6.80 -8.05 14.32
CA GLY A 141 7.37 -8.19 15.65
C GLY A 141 8.88 -7.96 15.73
N HIS A 142 9.60 -8.89 16.40
CA HIS A 142 11.04 -8.75 16.65
C HIS A 142 11.89 -8.68 15.37
N ASN A 143 11.44 -9.26 14.27
CA ASN A 143 12.14 -9.14 13.00
C ASN A 143 12.15 -7.70 12.48
N VAL A 144 11.05 -6.97 12.66
CA VAL A 144 10.99 -5.53 12.34
C VAL A 144 11.85 -4.73 13.30
N THR A 145 11.85 -5.08 14.60
CA THR A 145 12.72 -4.45 15.60
C THR A 145 14.18 -4.50 15.19
N ALA A 146 14.65 -5.65 14.71
CA ALA A 146 16.03 -5.80 14.23
C ALA A 146 16.33 -5.01 12.94
N MET A 147 15.30 -4.59 12.21
CA MET A 147 15.46 -3.75 11.01
C MET A 147 15.60 -2.24 11.32
N ILE A 148 15.31 -1.79 12.54
CA ILE A 148 15.28 -0.35 12.87
C ILE A 148 16.64 0.30 12.59
N ALA A 149 17.74 -0.36 12.93
CA ALA A 149 19.09 0.16 12.63
C ALA A 149 19.35 0.34 11.13
N TYR A 150 18.84 -0.57 10.29
CA TYR A 150 18.94 -0.45 8.83
C TYR A 150 18.03 0.65 8.28
N ILE A 151 16.81 0.77 8.82
CA ILE A 151 15.90 1.88 8.49
C ILE A 151 16.58 3.21 8.80
N SER A 152 17.25 3.32 9.94
CA SER A 152 18.05 4.48 10.33
C SER A 152 19.16 4.77 9.33
N LYS A 153 20.01 3.77 9.04
CA LYS A 153 21.14 3.91 8.09
C LYS A 153 20.69 4.40 6.70
N ILE A 154 19.62 3.80 6.16
CA ILE A 154 19.09 4.22 4.84
C ILE A 154 18.39 5.58 4.95
N GLY A 155 17.74 5.86 6.07
CA GLY A 155 17.12 7.15 6.36
C GLY A 155 18.15 8.29 6.44
N GLU A 156 19.37 8.04 6.97
CA GLU A 156 20.47 9.01 6.92
C GLU A 156 20.86 9.35 5.49
N ARG A 157 20.95 8.35 4.60
CA ARG A 157 21.20 8.60 3.17
C ARG A 157 20.09 9.48 2.55
N LEU A 158 18.82 9.17 2.88
CA LEU A 158 17.70 9.99 2.42
C LEU A 158 17.82 11.42 2.91
N CYS A 159 18.09 11.64 4.19
CA CYS A 159 18.25 12.98 4.77
C CYS A 159 19.44 13.73 4.17
N THR A 160 20.55 13.05 3.89
CA THR A 160 21.70 13.64 3.18
C THR A 160 21.28 14.14 1.79
N ARG A 161 20.58 13.31 1.02
CA ARG A 161 20.09 13.69 -0.33
C ARG A 161 19.09 14.85 -0.29
N LEU A 162 18.15 14.83 0.65
CA LEU A 162 17.21 15.95 0.84
C LEU A 162 17.95 17.22 1.28
N GLY A 163 19.04 17.08 2.06
CA GLY A 163 19.90 18.17 2.49
C GLY A 163 20.62 18.86 1.34
N GLU A 164 21.07 18.12 0.32
CA GLU A 164 21.67 18.67 -0.89
C GLU A 164 20.69 19.58 -1.65
N HIS A 165 19.42 19.14 -1.78
CA HIS A 165 18.36 19.97 -2.38
C HIS A 165 17.94 21.14 -1.50
N ALA A 166 18.06 20.99 -0.17
CA ALA A 166 17.75 22.08 0.75
C ALA A 166 18.71 23.26 0.62
N GLU A 167 19.95 23.05 0.13
CA GLU A 167 20.93 24.10 -0.15
C GLU A 167 20.55 24.91 -1.39
N SER A 168 20.03 24.25 -2.43
CA SER A 168 19.57 24.91 -3.66
C SER A 168 18.16 25.48 -3.56
N CYS A 169 17.39 25.14 -2.52
CA CYS A 169 15.97 25.47 -2.39
C CYS A 169 15.11 25.00 -3.58
N GLU A 170 15.55 23.97 -4.29
CA GLU A 170 14.80 23.40 -5.40
C GLU A 170 13.60 22.58 -4.93
N ALA A 171 12.52 22.66 -5.70
CA ALA A 171 11.37 21.81 -5.48
C ALA A 171 11.65 20.38 -5.93
N VAL A 172 11.48 19.42 -5.05
CA VAL A 172 11.72 17.99 -5.32
C VAL A 172 10.43 17.19 -5.28
N ASP A 173 10.30 16.19 -6.15
CA ASP A 173 9.25 15.19 -6.04
C ASP A 173 9.51 14.27 -4.84
N ALA A 174 8.89 14.59 -3.72
CA ALA A 174 9.07 13.84 -2.47
C ALA A 174 8.77 12.35 -2.63
N ARG A 175 7.82 11.99 -3.51
CA ARG A 175 7.47 10.59 -3.76
C ARG A 175 8.65 9.80 -4.32
N GLN A 176 9.42 10.38 -5.23
CA GLN A 176 10.60 9.73 -5.82
C GLN A 176 11.66 9.42 -4.76
N TYR A 177 11.91 10.33 -3.83
CA TYR A 177 12.87 10.13 -2.75
C TYR A 177 12.40 9.09 -1.75
N PHE A 178 11.14 9.17 -1.33
CA PHE A 178 10.58 8.17 -0.43
C PHE A 178 10.45 6.79 -1.08
N ALA A 179 10.17 6.71 -2.38
CA ALA A 179 10.12 5.43 -3.09
C ALA A 179 11.51 4.78 -3.17
N ARG A 180 12.58 5.53 -3.38
CA ARG A 180 13.95 5.01 -3.32
C ARG A 180 14.31 4.51 -1.92
N PHE A 181 13.93 5.26 -0.89
CA PHE A 181 14.12 4.86 0.50
C PHE A 181 13.41 3.53 0.81
N THR A 182 12.11 3.43 0.53
CA THR A 182 11.35 2.20 0.80
C THR A 182 11.78 1.04 -0.08
N HIS A 183 12.28 1.30 -1.28
CA HIS A 183 12.89 0.29 -2.15
C HIS A 183 14.15 -0.32 -1.52
N ASP A 184 15.05 0.52 -0.99
CA ASP A 184 16.26 0.05 -0.31
C ASP A 184 15.91 -0.75 0.95
N ILE A 185 14.90 -0.33 1.71
CA ILE A 185 14.45 -1.06 2.89
C ILE A 185 13.94 -2.46 2.53
N ILE A 186 13.05 -2.57 1.54
CA ILE A 186 12.53 -3.88 1.17
C ILE A 186 13.61 -4.77 0.54
N ALA A 187 14.57 -4.20 -0.20
CA ALA A 187 15.72 -4.92 -0.73
C ALA A 187 16.58 -5.52 0.38
N LEU A 188 16.88 -4.71 1.38
CA LEU A 188 17.68 -5.14 2.53
C LEU A 188 16.89 -6.10 3.43
N ALA A 189 15.65 -5.75 3.78
CA ALA A 189 14.80 -6.52 4.67
C ALA A 189 14.44 -7.91 4.14
N ALA A 190 14.08 -7.98 2.87
CA ALA A 190 13.63 -9.25 2.27
C ALA A 190 14.79 -10.07 1.70
N PHE A 191 15.84 -9.42 1.18
CA PHE A 191 16.85 -10.09 0.35
C PHE A 191 18.27 -9.94 0.87
N GLY A 192 18.51 -9.06 1.84
CA GLY A 192 19.84 -8.82 2.36
C GLY A 192 20.77 -8.07 1.43
N VAL A 193 20.22 -7.36 0.46
CA VAL A 193 21.00 -6.63 -0.55
C VAL A 193 20.77 -5.14 -0.39
N ASP A 194 21.82 -4.39 -0.13
CA ASP A 194 21.81 -2.94 -0.18
C ASP A 194 21.95 -2.50 -1.65
N VAL A 195 20.85 -2.17 -2.30
CA VAL A 195 20.84 -1.72 -3.70
C VAL A 195 21.18 -0.24 -3.84
N ASN A 196 21.21 0.49 -2.73
CA ASN A 196 21.59 1.90 -2.63
C ASN A 196 20.88 2.83 -3.64
N SER A 197 19.60 2.60 -3.87
CA SER A 197 18.81 3.45 -4.77
C SER A 197 18.64 4.87 -4.22
N THR A 198 18.60 5.02 -2.90
CA THR A 198 18.53 6.30 -2.20
C THR A 198 19.77 7.16 -2.43
N GLY A 199 20.94 6.53 -2.59
CA GLY A 199 22.21 7.22 -2.89
C GLY A 199 22.43 7.52 -4.37
N THR A 200 21.55 7.05 -5.27
CA THR A 200 21.72 7.26 -6.72
C THR A 200 21.11 8.57 -7.20
N THR A 201 21.66 9.10 -8.30
CA THR A 201 21.18 10.28 -9.01
C THR A 201 20.58 9.90 -10.35
N ALA A 202 20.02 10.87 -11.08
CA ALA A 202 19.57 10.66 -12.46
C ALA A 202 20.72 10.16 -13.37
N ASP A 203 21.96 10.61 -13.11
CA ASP A 203 23.14 10.21 -13.87
C ASP A 203 23.66 8.80 -13.52
N ARG A 204 23.25 8.27 -12.37
CA ARG A 204 23.58 6.91 -11.92
C ARG A 204 22.29 6.19 -11.52
N PRO A 205 21.51 5.69 -12.50
CA PRO A 205 20.24 5.06 -12.22
C PRO A 205 20.42 3.74 -11.45
N CYS A 206 19.45 3.43 -10.58
CA CYS A 206 19.36 2.13 -9.93
C CYS A 206 18.45 1.21 -10.76
N PRO A 207 18.98 0.17 -11.44
CA PRO A 207 18.20 -0.65 -12.36
C PRO A 207 17.00 -1.34 -11.72
N SER A 208 17.12 -1.78 -10.44
CA SER A 208 16.01 -2.43 -9.74
C SER A 208 14.87 -1.47 -9.44
N PHE A 209 15.19 -0.25 -9.01
CA PHE A 209 14.20 0.79 -8.74
C PHE A 209 13.45 1.19 -10.02
N GLU A 210 14.18 1.43 -11.11
CA GLU A 210 13.59 1.78 -12.41
C GLU A 210 12.70 0.68 -12.98
N ALA A 211 13.09 -0.58 -12.79
CA ALA A 211 12.29 -1.72 -13.18
C ALA A 211 10.96 -1.78 -12.40
N ILE A 212 10.98 -1.50 -11.10
CA ILE A 212 9.76 -1.46 -10.27
C ILE A 212 8.87 -0.29 -10.69
N GLU A 213 9.43 0.90 -10.84
CA GLU A 213 8.68 2.10 -11.20
C GLU A 213 8.03 1.95 -12.59
N SER A 214 8.77 1.41 -13.56
CA SER A 214 8.25 1.07 -14.88
C SER A 214 7.13 0.03 -14.78
N THR A 215 7.28 -1.00 -13.96
CA THR A 215 6.27 -2.05 -13.75
C THR A 215 5.00 -1.47 -13.13
N LEU A 216 5.12 -0.63 -12.10
CA LEU A 216 3.99 0.05 -11.47
C LEU A 216 3.25 0.96 -12.45
N THR A 217 3.99 1.79 -13.17
CA THR A 217 3.43 2.71 -14.17
C THR A 217 2.66 1.94 -15.24
N ILE A 218 3.24 0.87 -15.76
CA ILE A 218 2.60 0.05 -16.78
C ILE A 218 1.39 -0.69 -16.22
N LEU A 219 1.46 -1.23 -15.00
CA LEU A 219 0.34 -1.89 -14.34
C LEU A 219 -0.83 -0.93 -14.16
N MET A 220 -0.57 0.31 -13.70
CA MET A 220 -1.59 1.35 -13.52
C MET A 220 -2.19 1.81 -14.85
N LEU A 221 -1.37 2.07 -15.86
CA LEU A 221 -1.83 2.42 -17.21
C LEU A 221 -2.71 1.32 -17.80
N ASN A 222 -2.38 0.06 -17.56
CA ASN A 222 -3.15 -1.07 -18.09
C ASN A 222 -4.47 -1.29 -17.38
N LEU A 223 -4.54 -1.08 -16.08
CA LEU A 223 -5.81 -1.05 -15.39
C LEU A 223 -6.75 0.01 -15.98
N GLN A 224 -6.20 1.11 -16.50
CA GLN A 224 -6.96 2.14 -17.22
C GLN A 224 -7.29 1.73 -18.68
N MET A 225 -6.37 1.05 -19.39
CA MET A 225 -6.53 0.67 -20.80
C MET A 225 -7.34 -0.61 -21.01
N ILE A 226 -7.48 -1.47 -20.02
CA ILE A 226 -8.33 -2.69 -20.05
C ILE A 226 -9.77 -2.37 -20.48
N LYS A 227 -10.21 -1.13 -20.31
CA LYS A 227 -11.50 -0.65 -20.80
C LYS A 227 -11.60 -0.55 -22.33
N LYS A 228 -10.51 -0.24 -23.02
CA LYS A 228 -10.54 0.13 -24.45
C LYS A 228 -10.17 -1.01 -25.40
N LEU A 229 -9.42 -2.03 -24.94
CA LEU A 229 -8.94 -3.09 -25.83
C LEU A 229 -9.29 -4.49 -25.29
N GLN A 230 -10.30 -5.10 -25.88
CA GLN A 230 -10.60 -6.54 -25.69
C GLN A 230 -9.60 -7.48 -26.41
N TRP A 231 -8.44 -6.99 -26.83
CA TRP A 231 -7.54 -7.63 -27.78
C TRP A 231 -6.43 -8.41 -27.08
N LYS A 232 -6.79 -9.58 -26.58
CA LYS A 232 -5.90 -10.53 -25.92
C LYS A 232 -4.72 -10.98 -26.81
N TYR A 233 -4.88 -10.92 -28.12
CA TYR A 233 -3.92 -11.47 -29.09
C TYR A 233 -2.96 -10.44 -29.69
N LEU A 234 -3.28 -9.15 -29.70
CA LEU A 234 -2.40 -8.09 -30.20
C LEU A 234 -1.49 -7.47 -29.13
N SER A 235 -1.61 -7.92 -27.91
CA SER A 235 -0.89 -7.36 -26.75
C SER A 235 0.63 -7.51 -26.85
N THR A 236 1.14 -8.53 -27.52
CA THR A 236 2.59 -8.72 -27.73
C THR A 236 3.21 -7.70 -28.67
N LEU A 237 2.41 -7.06 -29.53
CA LEU A 237 2.84 -6.01 -30.45
C LEU A 237 2.83 -4.62 -29.80
N VAL A 238 2.21 -4.47 -28.62
CA VAL A 238 2.07 -3.18 -27.96
C VAL A 238 3.38 -2.78 -27.26
N PRO A 239 3.92 -1.58 -27.52
CA PRO A 239 5.24 -1.16 -26.99
C PRO A 239 5.37 -1.28 -25.47
N TRP A 240 4.29 -1.05 -24.69
CA TRP A 240 4.34 -1.16 -23.25
C TRP A 240 4.51 -2.60 -22.72
N VAL A 241 4.02 -3.63 -23.42
CA VAL A 241 4.27 -5.03 -23.03
C VAL A 241 5.75 -5.37 -23.18
N ARG A 242 6.40 -4.85 -24.22
CA ARG A 242 7.85 -5.01 -24.40
C ARG A 242 8.63 -4.32 -23.28
N ARG A 243 8.22 -3.09 -22.89
CA ARG A 243 8.83 -2.39 -21.76
C ARG A 243 8.66 -3.16 -20.46
N LEU A 244 7.44 -3.66 -20.18
CA LEU A 244 7.15 -4.47 -19.00
C LEU A 244 8.02 -5.72 -18.93
N LYS A 245 8.15 -6.45 -20.03
CA LYS A 245 9.04 -7.62 -20.11
C LYS A 245 10.50 -7.25 -19.87
N LYS A 246 10.99 -6.17 -20.48
CA LYS A 246 12.36 -5.69 -20.26
C LYS A 246 12.60 -5.35 -18.80
N SER A 247 11.71 -4.56 -18.17
CA SER A 247 11.79 -4.21 -16.76
C SER A 247 11.74 -5.45 -15.86
N SER A 248 10.87 -6.41 -16.19
CA SER A 248 10.78 -7.68 -15.46
C SER A 248 12.06 -8.51 -15.56
N GLN A 249 12.69 -8.56 -16.73
CA GLN A 249 13.96 -9.27 -16.93
C GLN A 249 15.10 -8.61 -16.14
N GLN A 250 15.19 -7.28 -16.16
CA GLN A 250 16.20 -6.53 -15.37
C GLN A 250 16.07 -6.84 -13.89
N MET A 251 14.84 -6.81 -13.38
CA MET A 251 14.57 -7.18 -11.99
C MET A 251 14.88 -8.65 -11.71
N GLY A 252 14.59 -9.54 -12.68
CA GLY A 252 14.92 -10.96 -12.59
C GLY A 252 16.39 -11.21 -12.37
N ALA A 253 17.27 -10.49 -13.08
CA ALA A 253 18.72 -10.61 -12.93
C ALA A 253 19.17 -10.23 -11.51
N ILE A 254 18.60 -9.16 -10.93
CA ILE A 254 18.93 -8.71 -9.56
C ILE A 254 18.46 -9.74 -8.53
N VAL A 255 17.24 -10.27 -8.70
CA VAL A 255 16.73 -11.34 -7.83
C VAL A 255 17.59 -12.58 -7.91
N GLN A 256 18.05 -12.95 -9.11
CA GLN A 256 18.93 -14.08 -9.30
C GLN A 256 20.27 -13.87 -8.57
N MET A 257 20.90 -12.72 -8.74
CA MET A 257 22.14 -12.39 -8.02
C MET A 257 21.96 -12.48 -6.49
N ALA A 258 20.86 -11.93 -5.95
CA ALA A 258 20.56 -12.01 -4.53
C ALA A 258 20.32 -13.46 -4.07
N THR A 259 19.63 -14.25 -4.89
CA THR A 259 19.37 -15.68 -4.61
C THR A 259 20.66 -16.49 -4.61
N ASP A 260 21.55 -16.26 -5.56
CA ASP A 260 22.84 -16.93 -5.65
C ASP A 260 23.78 -16.53 -4.51
N ALA A 261 23.74 -15.26 -4.09
CA ALA A 261 24.44 -14.80 -2.89
C ALA A 261 23.90 -15.50 -1.63
N ALA A 262 22.57 -15.53 -1.44
CA ALA A 262 21.94 -16.21 -0.30
C ALA A 262 22.25 -17.72 -0.24
N ARG A 263 22.44 -18.36 -1.39
CA ARG A 263 22.85 -19.78 -1.48
C ARG A 263 24.30 -19.97 -1.13
N ARG A 264 25.21 -19.09 -1.58
CA ARG A 264 26.66 -19.15 -1.27
C ARG A 264 26.95 -18.91 0.20
N ASP A 265 26.33 -17.89 0.80
CA ASP A 265 26.51 -17.57 2.20
C ASP A 265 25.95 -18.65 3.15
N GLY A 266 25.09 -19.54 2.67
CA GLY A 266 24.61 -20.71 3.40
C GLY A 266 25.65 -21.81 3.60
N VAL A 267 26.77 -21.77 2.88
CA VAL A 267 27.88 -22.74 2.94
C VAL A 267 29.02 -22.25 3.85
N GLY A 268 29.06 -20.98 4.21
CA GLY A 268 30.10 -20.34 5.03
C GLY A 268 29.76 -20.28 6.52
N ASP A 269 30.75 -20.56 7.32
CA ASP A 269 30.76 -20.68 8.79
C ASP A 269 30.00 -19.55 9.53
N ALA A 270 29.29 -19.96 10.59
CA ALA A 270 28.57 -19.07 11.52
C ALA A 270 29.52 -18.22 12.40
N SER A 271 30.83 -18.23 12.15
CA SER A 271 31.85 -17.60 12.99
C SER A 271 32.29 -16.18 12.54
N SER A 272 31.74 -15.63 11.45
CA SER A 272 32.06 -14.25 11.07
C SER A 272 31.22 -13.26 11.88
N THR A 273 31.84 -12.75 12.93
CA THR A 273 31.40 -11.67 13.82
C THR A 273 31.20 -10.35 13.06
N GLY A 274 30.04 -10.15 12.50
CA GLY A 274 29.61 -8.87 11.97
C GLY A 274 28.10 -8.82 11.97
N GLY A 275 27.51 -8.05 12.89
CA GLY A 275 26.07 -7.90 13.06
C GLY A 275 25.28 -7.53 11.78
N ASP A 276 26.00 -7.11 10.73
CA ASP A 276 25.43 -6.69 9.44
C ASP A 276 24.91 -7.85 8.56
N ARG A 277 25.31 -9.11 8.81
CA ARG A 277 24.94 -10.26 7.96
C ARG A 277 23.76 -11.09 8.47
N VAL A 278 23.39 -10.97 9.73
CA VAL A 278 22.45 -11.91 10.39
C VAL A 278 21.01 -11.75 9.91
N PHE A 279 20.60 -10.54 9.56
CA PHE A 279 19.20 -10.26 9.21
C PHE A 279 18.92 -10.34 7.71
N ALA A 280 19.88 -9.90 6.93
CA ALA A 280 19.78 -9.67 5.51
C ALA A 280 19.48 -10.90 4.63
N GLY A 281 19.71 -12.10 5.12
CA GLY A 281 19.42 -13.33 4.35
C GLY A 281 18.20 -14.11 4.79
N THR A 282 17.49 -13.68 5.84
CA THR A 282 16.58 -14.58 6.56
C THR A 282 15.31 -14.92 5.76
N LEU A 283 14.66 -13.96 5.11
CA LEU A 283 13.47 -14.25 4.31
C LEU A 283 13.85 -15.00 3.04
N LEU A 284 14.83 -14.51 2.30
CA LEU A 284 15.26 -15.16 1.07
C LEU A 284 15.84 -16.56 1.35
N ARG A 285 16.65 -16.73 2.38
CA ARG A 285 17.16 -18.05 2.83
C ARG A 285 16.02 -19.01 3.18
N LYS A 286 14.98 -18.56 3.88
CA LYS A 286 13.81 -19.38 4.21
C LYS A 286 13.01 -19.77 2.96
N ILE A 287 12.87 -18.85 2.00
CA ILE A 287 12.15 -19.10 0.75
C ILE A 287 12.94 -20.03 -0.18
N VAL A 288 14.25 -19.83 -0.27
CA VAL A 288 15.16 -20.62 -1.13
C VAL A 288 15.49 -21.98 -0.53
N GLY A 289 15.34 -22.14 0.78
CA GLY A 289 15.63 -23.40 1.47
C GLY A 289 17.12 -23.60 1.72
N GLY A 290 17.79 -22.62 2.32
CA GLY A 290 19.18 -22.75 2.78
C GLY A 290 19.38 -23.91 3.76
N PRO A 291 20.62 -24.40 3.95
CA PRO A 291 20.91 -25.51 4.82
C PRO A 291 20.69 -25.14 6.29
N ASP A 292 19.50 -25.42 6.80
CA ASP A 292 19.27 -25.40 8.23
C ASP A 292 19.63 -26.80 8.78
N ARG A 293 20.64 -26.85 9.60
CA ARG A 293 21.19 -28.12 10.16
C ARG A 293 20.21 -28.87 11.08
N SER A 294 19.03 -28.35 11.35
CA SER A 294 18.00 -29.11 12.08
C SER A 294 17.21 -30.01 11.11
N ALA A 295 17.69 -31.21 10.95
CA ALA A 295 17.32 -32.19 9.92
C ALA A 295 15.95 -32.88 10.10
N THR A 296 14.95 -32.26 10.68
CA THR A 296 13.66 -32.96 10.97
C THR A 296 12.42 -32.35 10.35
N SER A 297 12.51 -31.36 9.48
CA SER A 297 11.32 -30.87 8.79
C SER A 297 11.44 -31.02 7.26
N ASN A 298 10.46 -31.69 6.69
CA ASN A 298 10.18 -31.76 5.25
C ASN A 298 9.78 -30.34 4.77
N ARG A 299 10.77 -29.39 4.82
CA ARG A 299 10.54 -27.98 4.57
C ARG A 299 10.17 -27.76 3.10
N MET A 300 9.01 -27.21 2.89
CA MET A 300 8.46 -26.81 1.61
C MET A 300 9.37 -25.77 0.94
N LYS A 301 10.21 -26.20 0.01
CA LYS A 301 11.02 -25.30 -0.83
C LYS A 301 10.16 -24.72 -1.94
N PHE A 302 10.34 -23.44 -2.26
CA PHE A 302 9.80 -22.86 -3.48
C PHE A 302 10.71 -23.21 -4.66
N SER A 303 10.09 -23.34 -5.86
CA SER A 303 10.85 -23.37 -7.11
C SER A 303 11.47 -21.98 -7.35
N ASP A 304 12.55 -21.93 -8.14
CA ASP A 304 13.22 -20.66 -8.46
C ASP A 304 12.29 -19.63 -9.09
N ASN A 305 11.40 -20.05 -9.98
CA ASN A 305 10.36 -19.19 -10.55
C ASN A 305 9.41 -18.66 -9.46
N LYS A 306 9.05 -19.48 -8.49
CA LYS A 306 8.17 -19.03 -7.40
C LYS A 306 8.90 -18.03 -6.50
N VAL A 307 10.18 -18.25 -6.20
CA VAL A 307 11.03 -17.30 -5.46
C VAL A 307 11.07 -15.96 -6.20
N LEU A 308 11.36 -15.98 -7.50
CA LEU A 308 11.41 -14.79 -8.35
C LEU A 308 10.10 -13.97 -8.28
N HIS A 309 8.96 -14.65 -8.41
CA HIS A 309 7.66 -13.98 -8.39
C HIS A 309 7.30 -13.41 -7.00
N GLU A 310 7.63 -14.13 -5.93
CA GLU A 310 7.41 -13.63 -4.56
C GLU A 310 8.27 -12.41 -4.27
N VAL A 311 9.53 -12.44 -4.66
CA VAL A 311 10.47 -11.33 -4.51
C VAL A 311 9.98 -10.09 -5.25
N LYS A 312 9.61 -10.24 -6.54
CA LYS A 312 9.06 -9.13 -7.33
C LYS A 312 7.77 -8.58 -6.72
N GLY A 313 6.91 -9.46 -6.22
CA GLY A 313 5.67 -9.06 -5.53
C GLY A 313 5.93 -8.25 -4.27
N LEU A 314 6.95 -8.61 -3.49
CA LEU A 314 7.34 -7.89 -2.27
C LEU A 314 7.96 -6.53 -2.58
N PHE A 315 8.83 -6.44 -3.59
CA PHE A 315 9.36 -5.16 -4.04
C PHE A 315 8.24 -4.20 -4.45
N LEU A 316 7.30 -4.69 -5.28
CA LEU A 316 6.18 -3.90 -5.74
C LEU A 316 5.34 -3.39 -4.56
N ALA A 317 5.01 -4.28 -3.61
CA ALA A 317 4.17 -3.96 -2.48
C ALA A 317 4.85 -3.00 -1.49
N GLY A 318 6.13 -3.22 -1.18
CA GLY A 318 6.87 -2.42 -0.19
C GLY A 318 7.29 -1.05 -0.69
N THR A 319 7.68 -0.93 -1.97
CA THR A 319 8.18 0.33 -2.52
C THR A 319 7.09 1.39 -2.64
N ASP A 320 5.96 1.09 -3.27
CA ASP A 320 4.97 2.11 -3.64
C ASP A 320 4.07 2.53 -2.48
N THR A 321 3.64 1.60 -1.64
CA THR A 321 2.61 1.88 -0.64
C THR A 321 3.09 2.76 0.49
N THR A 322 4.26 2.47 1.05
CA THR A 322 4.84 3.25 2.17
C THR A 322 5.36 4.61 1.68
N SER A 323 5.96 4.67 0.49
CA SER A 323 6.40 5.95 -0.09
C SER A 323 5.23 6.91 -0.36
N LEU A 324 4.09 6.38 -0.81
CA LEU A 324 2.87 7.14 -0.97
C LEU A 324 2.37 7.69 0.37
N ALA A 325 2.37 6.85 1.41
CA ALA A 325 1.96 7.28 2.75
C ALA A 325 2.89 8.37 3.31
N LEU A 326 4.21 8.23 3.14
CA LEU A 326 5.20 9.25 3.54
C LEU A 326 4.98 10.57 2.81
N SER A 327 4.72 10.53 1.51
CA SER A 327 4.46 11.73 0.71
C SER A 327 3.21 12.48 1.22
N TRP A 328 2.14 11.75 1.50
CA TRP A 328 0.94 12.32 2.10
C TRP A 328 1.16 12.81 3.53
N ALA A 329 2.01 12.12 4.32
CA ALA A 329 2.37 12.57 5.67
C ALA A 329 3.02 13.94 5.64
N MET A 330 4.00 14.15 4.76
CA MET A 330 4.64 15.46 4.60
C MET A 330 3.63 16.53 4.14
N TYR A 331 2.75 16.20 3.20
CA TYR A 331 1.69 17.12 2.77
C TYR A 331 0.80 17.58 3.93
N TYR A 332 0.28 16.61 4.72
CA TYR A 332 -0.58 16.94 5.85
C TYR A 332 0.15 17.70 6.95
N LEU A 333 1.42 17.38 7.21
CA LEU A 333 2.23 18.06 8.21
C LEU A 333 2.53 19.51 7.80
N VAL A 334 2.86 19.76 6.53
CA VAL A 334 3.03 21.14 6.02
C VAL A 334 1.75 21.96 6.16
N LYS A 335 0.58 21.33 5.98
CA LYS A 335 -0.72 21.99 6.16
C LYS A 335 -1.13 22.15 7.63
N ASN A 336 -0.45 21.46 8.55
CA ASN A 336 -0.75 21.46 9.99
C ASN A 336 0.51 21.76 10.81
N PRO A 337 0.92 23.06 10.93
CA PRO A 337 2.18 23.44 11.56
C PRO A 337 2.31 22.96 13.02
N VAL A 338 1.21 22.87 13.76
CA VAL A 338 1.20 22.36 15.14
C VAL A 338 1.59 20.89 15.16
N ALA A 339 1.00 20.07 14.30
CA ALA A 339 1.36 18.65 14.18
C ALA A 339 2.80 18.47 13.73
N PHE A 340 3.27 19.32 12.79
CA PHE A 340 4.66 19.34 12.35
C PHE A 340 5.62 19.62 13.51
N ALA A 341 5.35 20.67 14.29
CA ALA A 341 6.17 21.05 15.45
C ALA A 341 6.22 19.94 16.51
N ARG A 342 5.11 19.24 16.75
CA ARG A 342 5.05 18.07 17.65
C ARG A 342 5.91 16.91 17.17
N CYS A 343 5.81 16.52 15.88
CA CYS A 343 6.67 15.49 15.29
C CYS A 343 8.15 15.86 15.43
N ARG A 344 8.48 17.14 15.22
CA ARG A 344 9.84 17.66 15.39
C ARG A 344 10.34 17.52 16.84
N ALA A 345 9.54 17.97 17.80
CA ALA A 345 9.88 17.90 19.22
C ALA A 345 10.08 16.45 19.68
N GLU A 346 9.20 15.55 19.25
CA GLU A 346 9.26 14.14 19.58
C GLU A 346 10.50 13.48 18.95
N GLY A 347 10.79 13.77 17.69
CA GLY A 347 11.97 13.26 16.99
C GLY A 347 13.28 13.72 17.62
N LEU A 348 13.40 15.01 17.97
CA LEU A 348 14.57 15.56 18.65
C LEU A 348 14.77 15.01 20.07
N LYS A 349 13.68 14.67 20.78
CA LYS A 349 13.72 14.04 22.09
C LYS A 349 14.19 12.59 21.99
N ALA A 350 13.66 11.80 21.02
CA ALA A 350 13.99 10.39 20.85
C ALA A 350 15.41 10.19 20.29
N ALA A 351 15.85 11.08 19.41
CA ALA A 351 17.19 11.06 18.80
C ALA A 351 17.66 12.50 18.58
N PRO A 352 18.44 13.07 19.53
CA PRO A 352 19.07 14.37 19.33
C PRO A 352 19.95 14.40 18.06
N MET A 353 20.05 15.56 17.42
CA MET A 353 20.78 15.71 16.14
C MET A 353 22.21 15.17 16.18
N SER A 354 22.88 15.28 17.33
CA SER A 354 24.23 14.73 17.56
C SER A 354 24.30 13.21 17.61
N ALA A 355 23.16 12.54 17.86
CA ALA A 355 23.07 11.09 18.00
C ALA A 355 22.62 10.39 16.69
N GLY A 356 22.33 11.15 15.63
CA GLY A 356 21.82 10.62 14.37
C GLY A 356 20.31 10.35 14.38
N MET A 357 19.86 9.31 13.68
CA MET A 357 18.46 8.92 13.63
C MET A 357 18.11 7.88 14.68
N VAL A 358 16.81 7.75 14.94
CA VAL A 358 16.24 6.65 15.74
C VAL A 358 16.70 5.31 15.19
N SER A 359 17.40 4.52 15.99
CA SER A 359 18.05 3.26 15.59
C SER A 359 17.74 2.07 16.50
N THR A 360 17.01 2.32 17.60
CA THR A 360 16.60 1.27 18.55
C THR A 360 15.08 1.21 18.72
N SER A 361 14.59 0.07 19.24
CA SER A 361 13.16 -0.10 19.52
C SER A 361 12.66 0.82 20.63
N GLU A 362 13.51 1.10 21.62
CA GLU A 362 13.22 2.00 22.73
C GLU A 362 13.02 3.43 22.23
N GLN A 363 13.91 3.90 21.34
CA GLN A 363 13.77 5.20 20.70
C GLN A 363 12.51 5.26 19.82
N LEU A 364 12.27 4.21 19.00
CA LEU A 364 11.08 4.14 18.15
C LEU A 364 9.80 4.17 18.98
N SER A 365 9.77 3.52 20.15
CA SER A 365 8.60 3.48 21.04
C SER A 365 8.25 4.85 21.62
N GLN A 366 9.18 5.80 21.63
CA GLN A 366 8.97 7.18 22.07
C GLN A 366 8.28 8.04 21.01
N LEU A 367 8.28 7.62 19.75
CA LEU A 367 7.70 8.36 18.62
C LEU A 367 6.17 8.12 18.50
N VAL A 368 5.44 8.43 19.56
CA VAL A 368 3.99 8.13 19.67
C VAL A 368 3.18 9.01 18.72
N PHE A 369 3.48 10.30 18.67
CA PHE A 369 2.76 11.24 17.80
C PHE A 369 3.12 11.04 16.34
N CYS A 370 4.38 10.78 16.01
CA CYS A 370 4.78 10.42 14.64
C CYS A 370 4.08 9.15 14.14
N ALA A 371 3.91 8.14 15.02
CA ALA A 371 3.14 6.94 14.70
C ALA A 371 1.65 7.22 14.52
N ALA A 372 1.08 8.12 15.31
CA ALA A 372 -0.30 8.59 15.19
C ALA A 372 -0.52 9.33 13.86
N VAL A 373 0.41 10.20 13.46
CA VAL A 373 0.41 10.87 12.15
C VAL A 373 0.39 9.84 11.02
N PHE A 374 1.27 8.84 11.05
CA PHE A 374 1.27 7.79 10.03
C PHE A 374 -0.08 7.04 9.98
N ARG A 375 -0.62 6.65 11.15
CA ARG A 375 -1.90 5.94 11.24
C ARG A 375 -3.04 6.77 10.65
N GLU A 376 -3.07 8.09 10.94
CA GLU A 376 -4.08 9.00 10.41
C GLU A 376 -3.96 9.19 8.90
N VAL A 377 -2.74 9.32 8.41
CA VAL A 377 -2.48 9.45 6.97
C VAL A 377 -2.96 8.23 6.20
N VAL A 378 -2.62 7.01 6.64
CA VAL A 378 -3.06 5.80 5.92
C VAL A 378 -4.56 5.56 6.06
N ARG A 379 -5.21 6.09 7.09
CA ARG A 379 -6.68 6.12 7.20
C ARG A 379 -7.30 7.00 6.10
N LEU A 380 -6.82 8.23 5.95
CA LEU A 380 -7.33 9.21 4.99
C LEU A 380 -6.94 8.90 3.54
N ARG A 381 -5.73 8.37 3.35
CA ARG A 381 -5.06 8.16 2.07
C ARG A 381 -4.50 6.74 1.95
N THR A 382 -5.37 5.76 2.25
CA THR A 382 -4.97 4.36 2.09
C THR A 382 -4.55 4.03 0.67
N ALA A 383 -3.49 3.23 0.51
CA ALA A 383 -3.02 2.74 -0.78
C ALA A 383 -4.04 1.79 -1.46
N GLY A 384 -4.89 1.12 -0.68
CA GLY A 384 -5.97 0.26 -1.15
C GLY A 384 -7.35 0.83 -0.83
N PRO A 385 -7.79 1.95 -1.45
CA PRO A 385 -9.03 2.62 -1.08
C PRO A 385 -10.27 1.78 -1.35
N LEU A 386 -10.20 0.90 -2.32
CA LEU A 386 -11.22 -0.08 -2.67
C LEU A 386 -10.58 -1.43 -3.02
N LEU A 387 -11.27 -2.52 -2.74
CA LEU A 387 -10.87 -3.86 -3.12
C LEU A 387 -12.03 -4.58 -3.80
N ILE A 388 -11.71 -5.37 -4.83
CA ILE A 388 -12.70 -6.15 -5.57
C ILE A 388 -12.51 -7.63 -5.25
N HIS A 389 -13.62 -8.31 -5.00
CA HIS A 389 -13.70 -9.73 -4.70
C HIS A 389 -14.76 -10.38 -5.57
N THR A 390 -14.74 -11.70 -5.67
CA THR A 390 -15.80 -12.48 -6.29
C THR A 390 -16.34 -13.48 -5.27
N SER A 391 -17.65 -13.52 -5.08
CA SER A 391 -18.30 -14.48 -4.19
C SER A 391 -18.18 -15.90 -4.77
N LEU A 392 -17.85 -16.88 -3.93
CA LEU A 392 -17.74 -18.29 -4.31
C LEU A 392 -19.01 -19.08 -3.98
N GLU A 393 -19.91 -18.50 -3.17
CA GLU A 393 -21.20 -19.06 -2.81
C GLU A 393 -22.24 -17.94 -2.61
N ASP A 394 -23.51 -18.29 -2.41
CA ASP A 394 -24.55 -17.32 -2.08
C ASP A 394 -24.36 -16.80 -0.65
N HIS A 395 -24.46 -15.50 -0.46
CA HIS A 395 -24.33 -14.83 0.83
C HIS A 395 -25.44 -13.79 1.04
N TRP A 396 -25.73 -13.56 2.31
CA TRP A 396 -26.54 -12.42 2.74
C TRP A 396 -25.66 -11.43 3.48
N THR A 397 -25.74 -10.15 3.12
CA THR A 397 -25.12 -9.06 3.88
C THR A 397 -25.90 -8.83 5.18
N LYS A 398 -25.30 -8.10 6.13
CA LYS A 398 -26.02 -7.66 7.33
C LYS A 398 -27.13 -6.67 6.99
N SER A 399 -26.92 -5.86 5.95
CA SER A 399 -27.94 -4.94 5.40
C SER A 399 -29.08 -5.65 4.65
N GLY A 400 -29.03 -6.97 4.53
CA GLY A 400 -30.11 -7.79 3.95
C GLY A 400 -30.02 -8.00 2.44
N PHE A 401 -28.90 -7.67 1.78
CA PHE A 401 -28.71 -7.95 0.35
C PHE A 401 -28.27 -9.37 0.09
N LYS A 402 -28.82 -9.99 -0.95
CA LYS A 402 -28.33 -11.27 -1.45
C LYS A 402 -27.20 -11.07 -2.45
N ILE A 403 -26.04 -11.63 -2.16
CA ILE A 403 -24.89 -11.73 -3.06
C ILE A 403 -24.86 -13.15 -3.60
N GLU A 404 -25.17 -13.33 -4.87
CA GLU A 404 -25.18 -14.65 -5.50
C GLU A 404 -23.75 -15.10 -5.82
N LYS A 405 -23.53 -16.41 -5.90
CA LYS A 405 -22.27 -17.01 -6.37
C LYS A 405 -21.82 -16.40 -7.70
N GLY A 406 -20.55 -16.07 -7.80
CA GLY A 406 -19.95 -15.45 -8.99
C GLY A 406 -20.14 -13.93 -9.08
N THR A 407 -20.90 -13.32 -8.15
CA THR A 407 -21.09 -11.86 -8.14
C THR A 407 -19.79 -11.15 -7.72
N PRO A 408 -19.30 -10.18 -8.50
CA PRO A 408 -18.26 -9.28 -8.07
C PRO A 408 -18.75 -8.39 -6.92
N VAL A 409 -17.90 -8.22 -5.91
CA VAL A 409 -18.15 -7.38 -4.73
C VAL A 409 -17.01 -6.39 -4.59
N MET A 410 -17.33 -5.11 -4.58
CA MET A 410 -16.40 -4.02 -4.30
C MET A 410 -16.58 -3.59 -2.85
N VAL A 411 -15.52 -3.56 -2.07
CA VAL A 411 -15.51 -3.04 -0.70
C VAL A 411 -14.79 -1.69 -0.68
N LEU A 412 -15.42 -0.67 -0.08
CA LEU A 412 -14.90 0.70 -0.05
C LEU A 412 -14.19 0.97 1.28
N ASN A 413 -12.95 0.50 1.39
CA ASN A 413 -12.17 0.61 2.63
C ASN A 413 -11.96 2.07 3.08
N ARG A 414 -11.64 2.97 2.14
CA ARG A 414 -11.42 4.39 2.47
C ARG A 414 -12.73 5.05 2.89
N PHE A 415 -13.81 4.79 2.18
CA PHE A 415 -15.13 5.32 2.55
C PHE A 415 -15.47 4.97 4.00
N ALA A 416 -15.37 3.68 4.36
CA ALA A 416 -15.61 3.23 5.73
C ALA A 416 -14.68 3.89 6.75
N SER A 417 -13.40 4.08 6.38
CA SER A 417 -12.39 4.71 7.26
C SER A 417 -12.52 6.23 7.34
N THR A 418 -13.34 6.88 6.51
CA THR A 418 -13.51 8.35 6.50
C THR A 418 -14.96 8.79 6.73
N SER A 419 -15.91 7.85 6.92
CA SER A 419 -17.30 8.16 7.24
C SER A 419 -17.43 8.76 8.64
N GLU A 420 -18.29 9.78 8.78
CA GLU A 420 -18.62 10.38 10.08
C GLU A 420 -19.31 9.40 11.02
N ASP A 421 -19.98 8.38 10.51
CA ASP A 421 -20.57 7.31 11.33
C ASP A 421 -19.52 6.52 12.12
N ASN A 422 -18.30 6.43 11.57
CA ASN A 422 -17.22 5.63 12.13
C ASN A 422 -16.13 6.48 12.79
N PHE A 423 -15.92 7.69 12.31
CA PHE A 423 -14.87 8.61 12.76
C PHE A 423 -15.42 10.02 12.88
N THR A 424 -15.55 10.53 14.07
CA THR A 424 -15.87 11.97 14.25
C THR A 424 -14.81 12.80 13.55
N ARG A 425 -15.22 13.79 12.75
CA ARG A 425 -14.35 14.54 11.84
C ARG A 425 -13.58 13.60 10.89
N GLY A 426 -14.33 12.68 10.29
CA GLY A 426 -13.79 11.55 9.51
C GLY A 426 -12.98 11.96 8.30
N ALA A 427 -13.28 13.11 7.68
CA ALA A 427 -12.55 13.65 6.53
C ALA A 427 -11.33 14.50 6.92
N GLU A 428 -11.17 14.85 8.20
CA GLU A 428 -10.12 15.71 8.68
C GLU A 428 -8.89 14.94 9.16
N PHE A 429 -7.75 15.63 9.16
CA PHE A 429 -6.48 15.10 9.67
C PHE A 429 -6.36 15.39 11.16
N VAL A 430 -6.62 14.40 12.00
CA VAL A 430 -6.62 14.50 13.48
C VAL A 430 -5.81 13.33 14.06
N PRO A 431 -4.47 13.41 14.08
CA PRO A 431 -3.62 12.35 14.63
C PRO A 431 -3.91 12.00 16.08
N GLU A 432 -4.40 12.97 16.86
CA GLU A 432 -4.69 12.83 18.29
C GLU A 432 -5.69 11.72 18.59
N ARG A 433 -6.57 11.37 17.64
CA ARG A 433 -7.53 10.26 17.80
C ARG A 433 -6.87 8.90 18.11
N TRP A 434 -5.58 8.76 17.79
CA TRP A 434 -4.82 7.53 17.97
C TRP A 434 -3.98 7.49 19.25
N ILE A 435 -4.13 8.49 20.11
CA ILE A 435 -3.37 8.63 21.35
C ILE A 435 -4.37 8.62 22.51
N ASP A 436 -4.19 7.69 23.45
CA ASP A 436 -5.03 7.62 24.64
C ASP A 436 -4.93 8.94 25.45
N SER A 437 -6.05 9.39 25.99
CA SER A 437 -6.15 10.68 26.67
C SER A 437 -5.13 10.85 27.80
N GLU A 438 -4.91 9.80 28.62
CA GLU A 438 -3.91 9.83 29.70
C GLU A 438 -2.48 9.96 29.16
N ARG A 439 -2.18 9.26 28.08
CA ARG A 439 -0.88 9.31 27.41
C ARG A 439 -0.70 10.61 26.63
N ALA A 440 -1.77 11.17 26.10
CA ALA A 440 -1.77 12.50 25.49
C ALA A 440 -1.40 13.58 26.50
N ASP A 441 -1.96 13.54 27.71
CA ASP A 441 -1.64 14.50 28.77
C ASP A 441 -0.20 14.42 29.26
N ALA A 442 0.37 13.20 29.30
CA ALA A 442 1.76 12.99 29.67
C ALA A 442 2.76 13.45 28.58
N LEU A 443 2.39 13.31 27.29
CA LEU A 443 3.24 13.65 26.15
C LEU A 443 3.11 15.10 25.70
N LEU A 444 1.90 15.67 25.82
CA LEU A 444 1.56 16.99 25.28
C LEU A 444 1.60 18.09 26.34
N GLY A 445 1.82 17.70 27.60
CA GLY A 445 1.65 18.59 28.76
C GLY A 445 0.17 18.89 29.04
N LYS A 446 -0.18 19.22 30.26
CA LYS A 446 -1.51 19.73 30.63
C LYS A 446 -1.64 21.16 30.09
N SER A 447 -1.87 21.32 28.81
CA SER A 447 -2.10 22.64 28.22
C SER A 447 -3.58 22.98 28.33
N GLN A 448 -3.88 23.90 29.21
CA GLN A 448 -5.14 24.64 29.17
C GLN A 448 -5.09 25.56 27.94
N GLY A 449 -5.79 25.22 26.87
CA GLY A 449 -6.07 26.16 25.77
C GLY A 449 -5.42 25.90 24.40
N ASP A 450 -4.82 24.74 24.16
CA ASP A 450 -4.22 24.43 22.84
C ASP A 450 -5.23 24.00 21.74
N GLY A 451 -6.53 24.10 22.02
CA GLY A 451 -7.58 23.76 21.04
C GLY A 451 -7.64 22.28 20.63
N VAL A 452 -6.92 21.40 21.33
CA VAL A 452 -6.92 19.97 21.03
C VAL A 452 -8.18 19.33 21.59
N GLU A 453 -9.09 19.00 20.70
CA GLU A 453 -10.34 18.30 21.04
C GLU A 453 -10.02 16.84 21.37
N ARG A 454 -10.04 16.49 22.66
CA ARG A 454 -9.63 15.18 23.20
C ARG A 454 -10.67 14.07 23.05
N ASN A 455 -11.88 14.39 22.60
CA ASN A 455 -13.00 13.45 22.46
C ASN A 455 -13.29 13.08 21.00
N VAL A 456 -12.25 12.75 20.22
CA VAL A 456 -12.45 12.33 18.82
C VAL A 456 -12.77 10.84 18.78
N ARG A 457 -14.06 10.53 18.78
CA ARG A 457 -14.56 9.17 18.74
C ARG A 457 -14.17 8.47 17.42
N HIS A 458 -13.76 7.20 17.49
CA HIS A 458 -13.56 6.34 16.34
C HIS A 458 -13.95 4.88 16.64
N VAL A 459 -14.24 4.15 15.59
CA VAL A 459 -14.51 2.72 15.60
C VAL A 459 -13.29 1.99 15.06
N ASP A 460 -12.53 1.30 15.91
CA ASP A 460 -11.30 0.60 15.52
C ASP A 460 -11.50 -0.37 14.37
N GLU A 461 -12.65 -1.04 14.34
CA GLU A 461 -13.02 -1.96 13.28
C GLU A 461 -13.14 -1.31 11.90
N ALA A 462 -13.35 -0.01 11.85
CA ALA A 462 -13.45 0.76 10.62
C ALA A 462 -12.07 1.21 10.08
N PHE A 463 -10.99 1.00 10.83
CA PHE A 463 -9.64 1.21 10.35
C PHE A 463 -9.23 0.07 9.41
N LEU A 464 -9.46 0.26 8.11
CA LEU A 464 -9.27 -0.74 7.08
C LEU A 464 -8.09 -0.45 6.13
N ALA A 465 -7.19 0.45 6.53
CA ALA A 465 -6.03 0.86 5.71
C ALA A 465 -5.14 -0.32 5.29
N PHE A 466 -4.98 -1.30 6.17
CA PHE A 466 -4.21 -2.52 5.94
C PHE A 466 -5.08 -3.74 5.61
N GLY A 467 -6.37 -3.53 5.39
CA GLY A 467 -7.35 -4.59 5.21
C GLY A 467 -7.73 -5.26 6.54
N SER A 468 -8.29 -6.48 6.46
CA SER A 468 -8.71 -7.26 7.62
C SER A 468 -8.73 -8.75 7.29
N GLY A 469 -8.85 -9.60 8.33
CA GLY A 469 -8.95 -11.05 8.21
C GLY A 469 -7.64 -11.72 7.78
N PRO A 470 -7.71 -12.95 7.25
CA PRO A 470 -6.51 -13.74 6.95
C PRO A 470 -5.54 -13.10 5.95
N ARG A 471 -6.05 -12.17 5.12
CA ARG A 471 -5.26 -11.44 4.11
C ARG A 471 -4.93 -10.00 4.53
N VAL A 472 -4.92 -9.71 5.82
CA VAL A 472 -4.40 -8.45 6.34
C VAL A 472 -2.97 -8.22 5.85
N CYS A 473 -2.57 -6.96 5.65
CA CYS A 473 -1.23 -6.64 5.15
C CYS A 473 -0.13 -7.27 6.04
N PRO A 474 0.79 -8.06 5.47
CA PRO A 474 1.87 -8.65 6.26
C PRO A 474 2.95 -7.64 6.65
N GLY A 475 3.09 -6.55 5.89
CA GLY A 475 4.12 -5.53 6.07
C GLY A 475 3.67 -4.33 6.91
N GLN A 476 2.55 -4.40 7.62
CA GLN A 476 2.04 -3.24 8.38
C GLN A 476 3.00 -2.75 9.47
N ASP A 477 3.68 -3.67 10.19
CA ASP A 477 4.62 -3.31 11.24
C ASP A 477 5.88 -2.68 10.65
N LEU A 478 6.37 -3.23 9.53
CA LEU A 478 7.51 -2.66 8.81
C LEU A 478 7.19 -1.26 8.29
N ALA A 479 6.04 -1.09 7.62
CA ALA A 479 5.60 0.20 7.11
C ALA A 479 5.43 1.25 8.22
N LYS A 480 4.93 0.83 9.39
CA LYS A 480 4.82 1.69 10.57
C LYS A 480 6.20 2.11 11.07
N ALA A 481 7.15 1.19 11.20
CA ALA A 481 8.50 1.48 11.67
C ALA A 481 9.23 2.42 10.71
N GLU A 482 9.20 2.14 9.40
CA GLU A 482 9.78 2.99 8.36
C GLU A 482 9.21 4.41 8.40
N ALA A 483 7.89 4.51 8.33
CA ALA A 483 7.24 5.81 8.24
C ALA A 483 7.41 6.64 9.51
N THR A 484 7.27 6.03 10.68
CA THR A 484 7.43 6.73 11.97
C THR A 484 8.84 7.30 12.11
N THR A 485 9.86 6.48 11.79
CA THR A 485 11.27 6.91 11.84
C THR A 485 11.55 8.07 10.88
N ILE A 486 11.07 7.98 9.63
CA ILE A 486 11.30 9.02 8.62
C ILE A 486 10.53 10.29 8.89
N ILE A 487 9.28 10.21 9.36
CA ILE A 487 8.51 11.40 9.77
C ILE A 487 9.27 12.17 10.84
N ALA A 488 9.73 11.47 11.88
CA ALA A 488 10.51 12.09 12.96
C ALA A 488 11.80 12.73 12.43
N ALA A 489 12.57 12.00 11.63
CA ALA A 489 13.87 12.46 11.11
C ALA A 489 13.74 13.68 10.19
N VAL A 490 12.80 13.65 9.27
CA VAL A 490 12.58 14.72 8.30
C VAL A 490 12.05 15.99 9.00
N CYS A 491 11.09 15.86 9.91
CA CYS A 491 10.57 16.99 10.69
C CYS A 491 11.66 17.61 11.60
N SER A 492 12.56 16.80 12.14
CA SER A 492 13.64 17.29 13.02
C SER A 492 14.70 18.12 12.26
N ARG A 493 14.97 17.76 11.01
CA ARG A 493 16.11 18.28 10.24
C ARG A 493 15.77 19.38 9.26
N PHE A 494 14.52 19.43 8.80
CA PHE A 494 14.13 20.32 7.71
C PHE A 494 12.91 21.17 8.08
N ASP A 495 12.88 22.40 7.57
CA ASP A 495 11.67 23.15 7.36
C ASP A 495 11.17 22.85 5.96
N ILE A 496 9.86 22.59 5.82
CA ILE A 496 9.27 22.07 4.61
C ILE A 496 8.12 22.97 4.18
N SER A 497 8.06 23.28 2.90
CA SER A 497 6.93 23.99 2.29
C SER A 497 6.49 23.29 1.00
N LEU A 498 5.25 23.54 0.58
CA LEU A 498 4.76 23.09 -0.72
C LEU A 498 5.30 24.00 -1.82
N ALA A 499 5.68 23.41 -2.95
CA ALA A 499 6.05 24.19 -4.12
C ALA A 499 4.83 24.96 -4.66
N PRO A 500 5.00 26.20 -5.17
CA PRO A 500 3.91 27.09 -5.55
C PRO A 500 2.95 26.53 -6.63
N ASP A 501 3.47 25.69 -7.53
CA ASP A 501 2.74 25.25 -8.75
C ASP A 501 1.99 23.92 -8.58
N LEU A 502 1.67 23.51 -7.36
CA LEU A 502 1.05 22.23 -7.09
C LEU A 502 -0.43 22.20 -7.51
N ARG A 503 -0.71 21.60 -8.66
CA ARG A 503 -2.08 21.19 -9.04
C ARG A 503 -2.34 19.78 -8.50
N PHE A 504 -3.18 19.69 -7.45
CA PHE A 504 -3.60 18.42 -6.89
C PHE A 504 -4.58 17.70 -7.82
N THR A 505 -4.18 16.51 -8.28
CA THR A 505 -5.10 15.47 -8.70
C THR A 505 -5.21 14.42 -7.60
N LEU A 506 -6.36 13.78 -7.42
CA LEU A 506 -6.67 12.78 -6.36
C LEU A 506 -5.77 11.52 -6.37
N GLY A 507 -4.82 11.43 -7.30
CA GLY A 507 -3.75 10.45 -7.31
C GLY A 507 -2.42 11.20 -7.37
N PRO A 508 -1.49 10.99 -6.46
CA PRO A 508 -0.24 11.74 -6.47
C PRO A 508 0.62 11.23 -7.62
N LYS A 509 0.63 11.95 -8.71
CA LYS A 509 1.72 11.78 -9.68
C LYS A 509 3.02 12.32 -9.10
N ALA A 510 2.96 13.42 -8.34
CA ALA A 510 4.09 14.01 -7.64
C ALA A 510 3.60 14.92 -6.50
N ILE A 511 4.29 14.95 -5.38
CA ILE A 511 4.15 15.96 -4.34
C ILE A 511 5.49 16.70 -4.29
N HIS A 512 5.53 17.90 -4.86
CA HIS A 512 6.71 18.71 -4.86
C HIS A 512 6.84 19.50 -3.56
N LEU A 513 7.94 19.27 -2.86
CA LEU A 513 8.27 19.91 -1.60
C LEU A 513 9.56 20.68 -1.75
N ILE A 514 9.65 21.81 -1.05
CA ILE A 514 10.87 22.56 -0.87
C ILE A 514 11.35 22.31 0.55
N PHE A 515 12.57 21.82 0.68
CA PHE A 515 13.23 21.58 1.94
C PHE A 515 14.20 22.74 2.22
N LYS A 516 14.33 23.12 3.49
CA LYS A 516 15.36 24.07 3.97
C LYS A 516 16.02 23.46 5.20
N LYS A 517 17.35 23.53 5.29
CA LYS A 517 18.04 23.14 6.52
C LYS A 517 17.60 24.07 7.65
N LYS A 518 17.35 23.51 8.81
CA LYS A 518 17.10 24.32 10.00
C LYS A 518 18.40 25.02 10.42
N GLU A 519 18.36 26.29 10.69
CA GLU A 519 19.49 27.03 11.25
C GLU A 519 19.98 26.36 12.54
N GLY A 520 21.26 26.07 12.63
CA GLY A 520 21.90 25.36 13.75
C GLY A 520 22.24 23.88 13.46
N THR A 521 21.93 23.34 12.27
CA THR A 521 22.29 21.98 11.86
C THR A 521 23.55 21.95 10.97
N ASN A 522 24.65 22.55 11.39
CA ASN A 522 25.95 22.30 10.75
C ASN A 522 26.38 20.86 11.09
N ILE A 523 26.09 19.94 10.18
CA ILE A 523 26.77 18.65 10.14
C ILE A 523 28.15 18.96 9.58
N GLU A 524 29.13 19.28 10.45
CA GLU A 524 30.52 19.29 10.04
C GLU A 524 30.85 17.95 9.39
N SER A 525 31.18 18.00 8.13
CA SER A 525 31.71 16.88 7.37
C SER A 525 33.02 16.42 8.00
N LYS A 526 32.96 15.57 9.02
CA LYS A 526 34.10 14.74 9.40
C LYS A 526 34.20 13.57 8.43
N VAL A 527 34.56 13.87 7.19
CA VAL A 527 35.30 12.94 6.35
C VAL A 527 36.78 13.36 6.54
N SER A 528 37.40 12.85 7.59
CA SER A 528 38.83 12.84 7.69
C SER A 528 39.39 11.71 6.83
N LYS A 529 40.28 12.11 5.95
CA LYS A 529 41.37 11.45 5.22
C LYS A 529 41.53 9.92 5.37
#